data_4319c410bf277564ef9159ed784cafaa
#
_entry.id   4319c410bf277564ef9159ed784cafaa
#
_cell.length_a   1.000
_cell.length_b   1.000
_cell.length_c   1.000
_cell.angle_alpha   90.00
_cell.angle_beta   90.00
_cell.angle_gamma   90.00
#
_symmetry.space_group_name_H-M   'P 1'
#
loop_
_entity.id
_entity.type
_entity.pdbx_description
1 polymer ?
#
loop_
_entity_poly.entity_id
_entity_poly.type
_entity_poly.pdbx_seq_one_letter_code
_entity_poly.pdbx_strand_id
1 'polypeptide(L)'
;MAKGMMIVDGQRVNFDGEKNVLSVIRKAGIEMPTFCYYSDLSVYGACRMCVVEDEKTGKIDASCSMEPRDGMRISTNSARLLKHRRVILELLLASHNCNCTTCEKSGHCRLQELAQQFGVRKIRFPDTREHYEIDSSSPAVLRDPNKCILCGDCVRVCEEMQGMGILNFAYRGSNLQVMPAFDRKLAETKCVSCGQCAAVCTTGAITVKNQIGEAWRAIHDPSKRVVIQIAPAVRVAVGEAFGFPAGENVLDRLVTALKLMGVDEVYDTTFGADFTTIAESEEFLERLKNGGPFPMFTSCCPAWVKYLENENPKYLKNISTCKSPMEMVGAIFRDKYAAKDAADGRTTYHIAIMPCTAKKMEAARPEFIHDGRPDVDLVLTTREVIDMMQETGIQLGELELESPDLPFGLGSGAAVIYGTSGGVAEAVVRHCLPDKSKNALREISILGLRGDAPIKEASVTIGDTELKLAVVNGLANAKKLLKEIDGGKKFYHLIEVMTCQGGCVGGAGQPYGLKKSKEKRGDGLHLSDNAAMFKRAERNPVVVQMMAEYGEERCHELLHVSYTSK
;
A
#
# COMPACT_ATOMS: atom_id res chain seq x y z
N MET A 1 -18.39 24.18 -11.42
CA MET A 1 -18.22 23.04 -12.36
C MET A 1 -19.44 23.01 -13.28
N ALA A 2 -19.29 22.57 -14.53
CA ALA A 2 -20.37 22.59 -15.50
C ALA A 2 -21.46 21.57 -15.14
N LYS A 3 -22.72 21.97 -15.39
CA LYS A 3 -23.92 21.12 -15.25
C LYS A 3 -24.65 21.10 -16.57
N GLY A 4 -25.15 19.95 -16.99
CA GLY A 4 -25.85 19.81 -18.25
C GLY A 4 -26.16 18.36 -18.60
N MET A 5 -26.51 18.12 -19.86
CA MET A 5 -26.85 16.83 -20.41
C MET A 5 -26.06 16.58 -21.69
N MET A 6 -25.42 15.41 -21.81
CA MET A 6 -24.74 14.93 -23.01
C MET A 6 -25.49 13.76 -23.61
N ILE A 7 -25.22 13.49 -24.91
CA ILE A 7 -25.65 12.27 -25.58
C ILE A 7 -24.42 11.44 -25.86
N VAL A 8 -24.37 10.23 -25.30
CA VAL A 8 -23.27 9.27 -25.43
C VAL A 8 -23.84 8.01 -26.12
N ASP A 9 -23.39 7.70 -27.32
CA ASP A 9 -23.91 6.57 -28.14
C ASP A 9 -25.44 6.53 -28.18
N GLY A 10 -26.09 7.71 -28.34
CA GLY A 10 -27.54 7.86 -28.36
C GLY A 10 -28.23 7.95 -26.99
N GLN A 11 -27.53 7.66 -25.88
CA GLN A 11 -28.08 7.73 -24.52
C GLN A 11 -27.92 9.14 -23.93
N ARG A 12 -28.97 9.64 -23.29
CA ARG A 12 -28.91 10.92 -22.54
C ARG A 12 -28.29 10.70 -21.17
N VAL A 13 -27.23 11.42 -20.86
CA VAL A 13 -26.48 11.32 -19.61
C VAL A 13 -26.34 12.71 -18.99
N ASN A 14 -26.93 12.89 -17.82
CA ASN A 14 -26.79 14.13 -17.05
C ASN A 14 -25.42 14.15 -16.36
N PHE A 15 -24.78 15.31 -16.35
CA PHE A 15 -23.54 15.54 -15.61
C PHE A 15 -23.70 16.77 -14.68
N ASP A 16 -23.03 16.69 -13.53
CA ASP A 16 -23.02 17.73 -12.50
C ASP A 16 -21.66 17.72 -11.80
N GLY A 17 -20.70 18.42 -12.37
CA GLY A 17 -19.37 18.54 -11.81
C GLY A 17 -18.36 17.45 -12.19
N GLU A 18 -18.68 16.53 -13.11
CA GLU A 18 -17.72 15.56 -13.64
C GLU A 18 -16.54 16.29 -14.29
N LYS A 19 -15.30 15.87 -13.94
CA LYS A 19 -14.04 16.51 -14.34
C LYS A 19 -13.80 16.52 -15.86
N ASN A 20 -14.30 15.50 -16.57
CA ASN A 20 -14.07 15.29 -17.99
C ASN A 20 -15.14 14.38 -18.62
N VAL A 21 -15.16 14.36 -19.95
CA VAL A 21 -16.08 13.52 -20.74
C VAL A 21 -15.93 12.03 -20.43
N LEU A 22 -14.71 11.54 -20.14
CA LEU A 22 -14.47 10.16 -19.74
C LEU A 22 -15.28 9.78 -18.48
N SER A 23 -15.37 10.67 -17.51
CA SER A 23 -16.14 10.44 -16.28
C SER A 23 -17.63 10.34 -16.56
N VAL A 24 -18.16 11.14 -17.51
CA VAL A 24 -19.55 11.07 -17.94
C VAL A 24 -19.86 9.77 -18.69
N ILE A 25 -18.94 9.32 -19.56
CA ILE A 25 -19.05 8.05 -20.28
C ILE A 25 -19.12 6.88 -19.29
N ARG A 26 -18.25 6.87 -18.28
CA ARG A 26 -18.24 5.84 -17.23
C ARG A 26 -19.53 5.86 -16.38
N LYS A 27 -20.11 7.02 -16.15
CA LYS A 27 -21.42 7.18 -15.49
C LYS A 27 -22.55 6.57 -16.32
N ALA A 28 -22.44 6.55 -17.65
CA ALA A 28 -23.35 5.87 -18.56
C ALA A 28 -23.21 4.33 -18.56
N GLY A 29 -22.32 3.77 -17.76
CA GLY A 29 -22.05 2.33 -17.72
C GLY A 29 -21.14 1.82 -18.85
N ILE A 30 -20.49 2.73 -19.60
CA ILE A 30 -19.59 2.37 -20.70
C ILE A 30 -18.15 2.30 -20.19
N GLU A 31 -17.53 1.13 -20.28
CA GLU A 31 -16.14 0.95 -19.94
C GLU A 31 -15.23 1.43 -21.08
N MET A 32 -14.63 2.61 -20.88
CA MET A 32 -13.73 3.22 -21.84
C MET A 32 -12.28 2.78 -21.58
N PRO A 33 -11.57 2.24 -22.62
CA PRO A 33 -10.18 1.82 -22.45
C PRO A 33 -9.25 3.00 -22.17
N THR A 34 -8.35 2.84 -21.22
CA THR A 34 -7.32 3.84 -20.85
C THR A 34 -6.04 3.15 -20.43
N PHE A 35 -4.88 3.82 -20.61
CA PHE A 35 -3.61 3.47 -19.98
C PHE A 35 -3.10 4.59 -19.06
N CYS A 36 -3.11 5.84 -19.53
CA CYS A 36 -2.51 6.99 -18.85
C CYS A 36 -3.49 7.80 -18.00
N TYR A 37 -4.63 7.24 -17.64
CA TYR A 37 -5.63 7.93 -16.81
C TYR A 37 -5.84 7.21 -15.50
N TYR A 38 -5.44 7.87 -14.42
CA TYR A 38 -5.72 7.48 -13.06
C TYR A 38 -6.46 8.64 -12.37
N SER A 39 -7.59 8.34 -11.68
CA SER A 39 -8.52 9.38 -11.17
C SER A 39 -7.89 10.36 -10.20
N ASP A 40 -6.86 9.92 -9.47
CA ASP A 40 -6.21 10.68 -8.39
C ASP A 40 -4.95 11.43 -8.87
N LEU A 41 -4.61 11.31 -10.17
CA LEU A 41 -3.50 11.99 -10.81
C LEU A 41 -4.00 13.05 -11.80
N SER A 42 -3.12 13.98 -12.16
CA SER A 42 -3.35 14.94 -13.23
C SER A 42 -3.64 14.24 -14.57
N VAL A 43 -4.36 14.91 -15.47
CA VAL A 43 -4.64 14.38 -16.80
C VAL A 43 -3.41 14.49 -17.68
N TYR A 44 -2.95 13.38 -18.26
CA TYR A 44 -1.81 13.36 -19.17
C TYR A 44 -2.19 13.29 -20.66
N GLY A 45 -3.22 12.49 -21.00
CA GLY A 45 -3.77 12.41 -22.36
C GLY A 45 -2.89 11.78 -23.42
N ALA A 46 -1.79 11.10 -23.04
CA ALA A 46 -0.78 10.59 -23.99
C ALA A 46 -1.19 9.32 -24.72
N CYS A 47 -1.89 8.37 -24.06
CA CYS A 47 -2.14 7.04 -24.62
C CYS A 47 -3.16 7.00 -25.77
N ARG A 48 -4.04 7.98 -25.86
CA ARG A 48 -5.09 8.10 -26.91
C ARG A 48 -6.07 6.92 -27.03
N MET A 49 -6.10 6.04 -26.03
CA MET A 49 -7.05 4.92 -26.04
C MET A 49 -8.49 5.34 -25.78
N CYS A 50 -8.69 6.41 -25.00
CA CYS A 50 -10.02 6.93 -24.64
C CYS A 50 -10.63 7.87 -25.69
N VAL A 51 -10.21 7.79 -26.94
CA VAL A 51 -10.73 8.67 -28.00
C VAL A 51 -12.22 8.44 -28.24
N VAL A 52 -12.92 9.55 -28.48
CA VAL A 52 -14.33 9.63 -28.87
C VAL A 52 -14.49 10.46 -30.13
N GLU A 53 -15.59 10.29 -30.85
CA GLU A 53 -15.93 11.03 -32.04
C GLU A 53 -17.10 11.97 -31.74
N ASP A 54 -16.91 13.26 -32.01
CA ASP A 54 -18.00 14.26 -31.94
C ASP A 54 -18.92 14.03 -33.15
N GLU A 55 -20.19 13.70 -32.90
CA GLU A 55 -21.15 13.38 -33.95
C GLU A 55 -21.50 14.56 -34.86
N LYS A 56 -21.31 15.80 -34.40
CA LYS A 56 -21.60 17.00 -35.19
C LYS A 56 -20.45 17.37 -36.12
N THR A 57 -19.23 17.20 -35.66
CA THR A 57 -18.03 17.68 -36.36
C THR A 57 -17.20 16.55 -36.97
N GLY A 58 -17.42 15.30 -36.55
CA GLY A 58 -16.59 14.15 -36.91
C GLY A 58 -15.17 14.21 -36.33
N LYS A 59 -14.89 15.15 -35.41
CA LYS A 59 -13.59 15.28 -34.77
C LYS A 59 -13.37 14.15 -33.76
N ILE A 60 -12.18 13.58 -33.78
CA ILE A 60 -11.75 12.57 -32.79
C ILE A 60 -10.85 13.25 -31.76
N ASP A 61 -11.20 13.09 -30.48
CA ASP A 61 -10.43 13.65 -29.37
C ASP A 61 -10.43 12.71 -28.14
N ALA A 62 -9.48 12.93 -27.22
CA ALA A 62 -9.33 12.10 -26.02
C ALA A 62 -10.32 12.55 -24.92
N SER A 63 -11.27 11.70 -24.59
CA SER A 63 -12.33 12.00 -23.61
C SER A 63 -11.80 12.34 -22.20
N CYS A 64 -10.63 11.85 -21.82
CA CYS A 64 -10.01 12.15 -20.52
C CYS A 64 -9.57 13.62 -20.38
N SER A 65 -9.32 14.32 -21.50
CA SER A 65 -8.88 15.72 -21.55
C SER A 65 -9.96 16.70 -22.05
N MET A 66 -11.16 16.20 -22.39
CA MET A 66 -12.29 17.00 -22.83
C MET A 66 -13.18 17.39 -21.65
N GLU A 67 -13.57 18.65 -21.59
CA GLU A 67 -14.59 19.13 -20.66
C GLU A 67 -16.00 18.79 -21.17
N PRO A 68 -16.90 18.27 -20.33
CA PRO A 68 -18.29 18.02 -20.71
C PRO A 68 -19.03 19.35 -20.97
N ARG A 69 -19.84 19.38 -22.04
CA ARG A 69 -20.64 20.55 -22.42
C ARG A 69 -22.09 20.13 -22.66
N ASP A 70 -23.01 21.02 -22.28
CA ASP A 70 -24.43 20.79 -22.51
C ASP A 70 -24.74 20.62 -24.01
N GLY A 71 -25.59 19.64 -24.34
CA GLY A 71 -25.94 19.29 -25.71
C GLY A 71 -24.82 18.64 -26.54
N MET A 72 -23.66 18.30 -25.95
CA MET A 72 -22.59 17.57 -26.62
C MET A 72 -23.07 16.17 -27.02
N ARG A 73 -22.74 15.75 -28.24
CA ARG A 73 -23.09 14.41 -28.78
C ARG A 73 -21.83 13.70 -29.20
N ILE A 74 -21.57 12.53 -28.63
CA ILE A 74 -20.34 11.75 -28.91
C ILE A 74 -20.67 10.29 -29.18
N SER A 75 -19.86 9.69 -30.06
CA SER A 75 -19.79 8.24 -30.22
C SER A 75 -18.51 7.70 -29.58
N THR A 76 -18.63 6.54 -28.92
CA THR A 76 -17.51 5.84 -28.29
C THR A 76 -17.06 4.61 -29.08
N ASN A 77 -17.83 4.12 -30.05
CA ASN A 77 -17.66 2.80 -30.67
C ASN A 77 -17.78 2.77 -32.21
N SER A 78 -17.61 3.91 -32.90
CA SER A 78 -17.63 3.94 -34.35
C SER A 78 -16.51 3.04 -34.96
N ALA A 79 -16.73 2.54 -36.18
CA ALA A 79 -15.75 1.72 -36.90
C ALA A 79 -14.38 2.43 -37.02
N ARG A 80 -14.41 3.76 -37.15
CA ARG A 80 -13.23 4.61 -37.21
C ARG A 80 -12.48 4.60 -35.88
N LEU A 81 -13.17 4.72 -34.73
CA LEU A 81 -12.58 4.65 -33.40
C LEU A 81 -11.99 3.28 -33.09
N LEU A 82 -12.69 2.20 -33.45
CA LEU A 82 -12.18 0.83 -33.26
C LEU A 82 -10.89 0.61 -34.05
N LYS A 83 -10.81 1.12 -35.30
CA LYS A 83 -9.58 1.08 -36.10
C LYS A 83 -8.45 1.88 -35.44
N HIS A 84 -8.72 3.09 -34.93
CA HIS A 84 -7.73 3.90 -34.21
C HIS A 84 -7.15 3.16 -33.01
N ARG A 85 -8.00 2.58 -32.15
CA ARG A 85 -7.55 1.85 -30.97
C ARG A 85 -6.69 0.62 -31.31
N ARG A 86 -7.06 -0.13 -32.36
CA ARG A 86 -6.24 -1.25 -32.84
C ARG A 86 -4.85 -0.80 -33.30
N VAL A 87 -4.77 0.28 -34.06
CA VAL A 87 -3.47 0.83 -34.52
C VAL A 87 -2.61 1.27 -33.34
N ILE A 88 -3.20 1.95 -32.35
CA ILE A 88 -2.49 2.35 -31.11
C ILE A 88 -1.95 1.12 -30.37
N LEU A 89 -2.78 0.08 -30.22
CA LEU A 89 -2.35 -1.17 -29.56
C LEU A 89 -1.21 -1.85 -30.32
N GLU A 90 -1.29 -1.94 -31.66
CA GLU A 90 -0.21 -2.48 -32.47
C GLU A 90 1.10 -1.70 -32.32
N LEU A 91 1.03 -0.36 -32.26
CA LEU A 91 2.21 0.49 -32.04
C LEU A 91 2.81 0.27 -30.65
N LEU A 92 1.97 0.16 -29.63
CA LEU A 92 2.43 -0.13 -28.26
C LEU A 92 3.07 -1.51 -28.15
N LEU A 93 2.47 -2.53 -28.80
CA LEU A 93 3.00 -3.88 -28.80
C LEU A 93 4.28 -4.02 -29.62
N ALA A 94 4.45 -3.25 -30.71
CA ALA A 94 5.64 -3.26 -31.54
C ALA A 94 6.92 -2.87 -30.77
N SER A 95 6.77 -2.09 -29.72
CA SER A 95 7.89 -1.64 -28.90
C SER A 95 7.83 -2.16 -27.45
N HIS A 96 7.05 -3.22 -27.22
CA HIS A 96 6.91 -3.87 -25.92
C HIS A 96 7.50 -5.28 -25.98
N ASN A 97 8.26 -5.68 -24.95
CA ASN A 97 8.68 -7.07 -24.84
C ASN A 97 7.47 -7.94 -24.50
N CYS A 98 7.00 -8.69 -25.51
CA CYS A 98 5.78 -9.49 -25.46
C CYS A 98 5.97 -10.90 -24.84
N ASN A 99 7.00 -11.15 -24.04
CA ASN A 99 7.18 -12.43 -23.32
C ASN A 99 6.16 -12.58 -22.19
N CYS A 100 4.87 -12.67 -22.54
CA CYS A 100 3.78 -12.63 -21.57
C CYS A 100 3.75 -13.82 -20.63
N THR A 101 4.12 -15.02 -21.10
CA THR A 101 4.08 -16.25 -20.29
C THR A 101 5.06 -16.27 -19.12
N THR A 102 6.12 -15.48 -19.20
CA THR A 102 7.14 -15.34 -18.14
C THR A 102 7.09 -13.97 -17.45
N CYS A 103 6.05 -13.19 -17.69
CA CYS A 103 5.93 -11.84 -17.15
C CYS A 103 5.18 -11.86 -15.83
N GLU A 104 5.76 -11.25 -14.79
CA GLU A 104 5.14 -11.05 -13.46
C GLU A 104 3.75 -10.35 -13.51
N LYS A 105 3.41 -9.71 -14.63
CA LYS A 105 2.13 -9.03 -14.83
C LYS A 105 1.15 -9.85 -15.67
N SER A 106 1.50 -11.09 -16.06
CA SER A 106 0.63 -11.95 -16.87
C SER A 106 -0.73 -12.16 -16.18
N GLY A 107 -1.82 -12.15 -16.96
CA GLY A 107 -3.18 -12.22 -16.40
C GLY A 107 -3.71 -10.92 -15.79
N HIS A 108 -2.83 -9.97 -15.42
CA HIS A 108 -3.18 -8.68 -14.81
C HIS A 108 -2.63 -7.48 -15.59
N CYS A 109 -2.23 -7.69 -16.84
CA CYS A 109 -1.66 -6.66 -17.71
C CYS A 109 -2.74 -6.01 -18.57
N ARG A 110 -2.95 -4.69 -18.38
CA ARG A 110 -3.95 -3.95 -19.15
C ARG A 110 -3.66 -3.94 -20.66
N LEU A 111 -2.39 -3.99 -21.06
CA LEU A 111 -2.01 -4.07 -22.48
C LEU A 111 -2.42 -5.43 -23.07
N GLN A 112 -2.18 -6.52 -22.37
CA GLN A 112 -2.58 -7.88 -22.76
C GLN A 112 -4.10 -7.98 -22.89
N GLU A 113 -4.83 -7.51 -21.88
CA GLU A 113 -6.29 -7.49 -21.84
C GLU A 113 -6.89 -6.72 -23.04
N LEU A 114 -6.43 -5.48 -23.27
CA LEU A 114 -6.94 -4.66 -24.38
C LEU A 114 -6.52 -5.22 -25.74
N ALA A 115 -5.32 -5.79 -25.89
CA ALA A 115 -4.91 -6.45 -27.13
C ALA A 115 -5.84 -7.62 -27.46
N GLN A 116 -6.22 -8.41 -26.45
CA GLN A 116 -7.18 -9.50 -26.62
C GLN A 116 -8.59 -8.97 -26.93
N GLN A 117 -9.08 -7.98 -26.18
CA GLN A 117 -10.40 -7.36 -26.36
C GLN A 117 -10.59 -6.77 -27.76
N PHE A 118 -9.57 -6.09 -28.29
CA PHE A 118 -9.61 -5.50 -29.63
C PHE A 118 -9.18 -6.44 -30.76
N GLY A 119 -8.90 -7.71 -30.47
CA GLY A 119 -8.56 -8.75 -31.46
C GLY A 119 -7.27 -8.47 -32.19
N VAL A 120 -6.26 -7.88 -31.55
CA VAL A 120 -4.93 -7.69 -32.17
C VAL A 120 -4.23 -9.05 -32.26
N ARG A 121 -4.04 -9.56 -33.49
CA ARG A 121 -3.42 -10.87 -33.75
C ARG A 121 -2.10 -10.77 -34.52
N LYS A 122 -1.85 -9.60 -35.12
CA LYS A 122 -0.63 -9.33 -35.88
C LYS A 122 -0.15 -7.93 -35.59
N ILE A 123 1.12 -7.80 -35.35
CA ILE A 123 1.82 -6.52 -35.20
C ILE A 123 2.44 -6.18 -36.54
N ARG A 124 2.04 -5.06 -37.14
CA ARG A 124 2.50 -4.63 -38.48
C ARG A 124 3.76 -3.78 -38.44
N PHE A 125 4.06 -3.22 -37.27
CA PHE A 125 5.16 -2.26 -37.08
C PHE A 125 6.39 -2.99 -36.55
N PRO A 126 7.61 -2.70 -37.08
CA PRO A 126 8.85 -3.26 -36.52
C PRO A 126 9.20 -2.60 -35.20
N ASP A 127 9.80 -3.36 -34.30
CA ASP A 127 10.46 -2.80 -33.13
C ASP A 127 11.82 -2.24 -33.55
N THR A 128 12.03 -0.96 -33.26
CA THR A 128 13.28 -0.25 -33.53
C THR A 128 13.96 0.28 -32.26
N ARG A 129 13.43 -0.07 -31.07
CA ARG A 129 14.00 0.36 -29.79
C ARG A 129 15.19 -0.50 -29.41
N GLU A 130 16.14 0.16 -28.72
CA GLU A 130 17.23 -0.55 -28.03
C GLU A 130 16.67 -1.36 -26.87
N HIS A 131 17.34 -2.47 -26.54
CA HIS A 131 17.03 -3.24 -25.34
C HIS A 131 17.84 -2.68 -24.17
N TYR A 132 17.14 -2.51 -23.05
CA TYR A 132 17.69 -1.92 -21.84
C TYR A 132 17.87 -2.95 -20.73
N GLU A 133 18.83 -2.70 -19.86
CA GLU A 133 19.09 -3.52 -18.68
C GLU A 133 17.94 -3.42 -17.67
N ILE A 134 17.60 -4.55 -17.06
CA ILE A 134 16.58 -4.61 -16.01
C ILE A 134 17.20 -4.14 -14.68
N ASP A 135 16.60 -3.16 -14.03
CA ASP A 135 17.01 -2.69 -12.72
C ASP A 135 16.31 -3.50 -11.61
N SER A 136 17.07 -4.40 -10.98
CA SER A 136 16.67 -5.22 -9.84
C SER A 136 17.30 -4.78 -8.52
N SER A 137 17.95 -3.63 -8.49
CA SER A 137 18.72 -3.13 -7.34
C SER A 137 17.85 -2.80 -6.11
N SER A 138 16.62 -2.37 -6.33
CA SER A 138 15.69 -2.07 -5.23
C SER A 138 15.25 -3.34 -4.49
N PRO A 139 15.16 -3.33 -3.16
CA PRO A 139 14.61 -4.45 -2.40
C PRO A 139 13.10 -4.62 -2.60
N ALA A 140 12.39 -3.59 -3.07
CA ALA A 140 10.94 -3.53 -3.12
C ALA A 140 10.33 -3.71 -4.52
N VAL A 141 10.99 -3.17 -5.56
CA VAL A 141 10.45 -3.15 -6.93
C VAL A 141 11.51 -3.51 -7.96
N LEU A 142 11.06 -4.12 -9.04
CA LEU A 142 11.85 -4.41 -10.24
C LEU A 142 11.40 -3.47 -11.36
N ARG A 143 12.33 -2.89 -12.11
CA ARG A 143 12.06 -2.03 -13.26
C ARG A 143 12.60 -2.66 -14.54
N ASP A 144 11.72 -2.99 -15.48
CA ASP A 144 12.01 -3.49 -16.81
C ASP A 144 11.59 -2.45 -17.87
N PRO A 145 12.53 -1.61 -18.36
CA PRO A 145 12.20 -0.57 -19.34
C PRO A 145 11.65 -1.12 -20.66
N ASN A 146 11.98 -2.37 -21.00
CA ASN A 146 11.56 -3.02 -22.26
C ASN A 146 10.04 -3.30 -22.31
N LYS A 147 9.36 -3.21 -21.17
CA LYS A 147 7.91 -3.37 -21.03
C LYS A 147 7.17 -2.05 -20.82
N CYS A 148 7.86 -0.92 -20.93
CA CYS A 148 7.28 0.39 -20.69
C CYS A 148 6.54 0.91 -21.93
N ILE A 149 5.27 1.34 -21.73
CA ILE A 149 4.44 1.97 -22.77
C ILE A 149 4.38 3.50 -22.65
N LEU A 150 5.22 4.09 -21.83
CA LEU A 150 5.36 5.55 -21.66
C LEU A 150 4.06 6.25 -21.21
N CYS A 151 3.20 5.58 -20.45
CA CYS A 151 1.94 6.15 -19.97
C CYS A 151 2.11 7.26 -18.94
N GLY A 152 3.25 7.33 -18.25
CA GLY A 152 3.60 8.36 -17.29
C GLY A 152 2.92 8.25 -15.92
N ASP A 153 2.14 7.22 -15.63
CA ASP A 153 1.44 7.09 -14.34
C ASP A 153 2.44 6.94 -13.18
N CYS A 154 3.51 6.17 -13.35
CA CYS A 154 4.56 6.01 -12.34
C CYS A 154 5.34 7.32 -12.08
N VAL A 155 5.56 8.14 -13.10
CA VAL A 155 6.19 9.45 -12.96
C VAL A 155 5.30 10.37 -12.13
N ARG A 156 4.02 10.46 -12.49
CA ARG A 156 3.06 11.35 -11.82
C ARG A 156 2.75 10.90 -10.39
N VAL A 157 2.60 9.61 -10.13
CA VAL A 157 2.37 9.14 -8.76
C VAL A 157 3.58 9.43 -7.87
N CYS A 158 4.80 9.28 -8.40
CA CYS A 158 6.03 9.57 -7.67
C CYS A 158 6.18 11.07 -7.35
N GLU A 159 5.78 11.95 -8.27
CA GLU A 159 5.85 13.39 -8.08
C GLU A 159 4.63 13.95 -7.34
N GLU A 160 3.41 13.69 -7.85
CA GLU A 160 2.20 14.36 -7.37
C GLU A 160 1.70 13.84 -6.02
N MET A 161 1.76 12.52 -5.80
CA MET A 161 1.27 11.89 -4.56
C MET A 161 2.38 11.70 -3.52
N GLN A 162 3.61 11.38 -3.99
CA GLN A 162 4.72 11.10 -3.08
C GLN A 162 5.68 12.29 -2.94
N GLY A 163 5.67 13.25 -3.85
CA GLY A 163 6.57 14.39 -3.80
C GLY A 163 8.06 14.04 -3.92
N MET A 164 8.37 12.81 -4.43
CA MET A 164 9.72 12.27 -4.48
C MET A 164 10.43 12.52 -5.81
N GLY A 165 9.70 12.52 -6.94
CA GLY A 165 10.26 12.79 -8.27
C GLY A 165 11.40 11.87 -8.70
N ILE A 166 11.47 10.65 -8.18
CA ILE A 166 12.57 9.69 -8.48
C ILE A 166 12.53 9.26 -9.95
N LEU A 167 11.33 8.97 -10.46
CA LEU A 167 11.13 8.57 -11.85
C LEU A 167 10.70 9.79 -12.68
N ASN A 168 11.34 9.96 -13.83
CA ASN A 168 10.98 11.03 -14.75
C ASN A 168 11.19 10.58 -16.21
N PHE A 169 10.68 11.35 -17.16
CA PHE A 169 10.99 11.13 -18.57
C PHE A 169 12.39 11.66 -18.88
N ALA A 170 13.19 10.82 -19.53
CA ALA A 170 14.52 11.16 -20.04
C ALA A 170 14.59 10.94 -21.55
N TYR A 171 15.46 11.68 -22.22
CA TYR A 171 15.62 11.71 -23.68
C TYR A 171 14.37 12.21 -24.42
N ARG A 172 14.26 11.91 -25.72
CA ARG A 172 13.13 12.34 -26.57
C ARG A 172 13.01 11.44 -27.80
N GLY A 173 11.87 11.52 -28.48
CA GLY A 173 11.59 10.72 -29.69
C GLY A 173 11.54 9.24 -29.37
N SER A 174 12.14 8.41 -30.24
CA SER A 174 12.20 6.96 -30.06
C SER A 174 12.98 6.50 -28.83
N ASN A 175 13.89 7.32 -28.33
CA ASN A 175 14.73 7.03 -27.18
C ASN A 175 14.13 7.49 -25.84
N LEU A 176 12.89 7.99 -25.86
CA LEU A 176 12.20 8.42 -24.63
C LEU A 176 12.06 7.24 -23.68
N GLN A 177 12.48 7.45 -22.42
CA GLN A 177 12.43 6.46 -21.36
C GLN A 177 11.90 7.05 -20.06
N VAL A 178 11.39 6.18 -19.19
CA VAL A 178 11.09 6.51 -17.79
C VAL A 178 12.19 5.94 -16.92
N MET A 179 12.94 6.78 -16.25
CA MET A 179 14.10 6.37 -15.44
C MET A 179 14.40 7.36 -14.31
N PRO A 180 15.23 6.99 -13.33
CA PRO A 180 15.82 7.94 -12.40
C PRO A 180 16.80 8.91 -13.11
N ALA A 181 17.06 10.05 -12.48
CA ALA A 181 18.02 11.02 -13.00
C ALA A 181 19.41 10.40 -13.18
N PHE A 182 20.08 10.75 -14.29
CA PHE A 182 21.44 10.27 -14.64
C PHE A 182 21.55 8.75 -14.79
N ASP A 183 20.46 8.08 -15.15
CA ASP A 183 20.39 6.62 -15.33
C ASP A 183 20.89 5.81 -14.12
N ARG A 184 20.70 6.36 -12.93
CA ARG A 184 21.05 5.66 -11.67
C ARG A 184 20.14 4.47 -11.45
N LYS A 185 20.64 3.46 -10.77
CA LYS A 185 19.82 2.37 -10.26
C LYS A 185 18.93 2.87 -9.12
N LEU A 186 17.76 2.27 -8.93
CA LEU A 186 16.81 2.70 -7.90
C LEU A 186 17.41 2.69 -6.50
N ALA A 187 18.27 1.74 -6.19
CA ALA A 187 18.97 1.67 -4.89
C ALA A 187 19.91 2.85 -4.63
N GLU A 188 20.42 3.51 -5.70
CA GLU A 188 21.34 4.64 -5.62
C GLU A 188 20.61 5.99 -5.48
N THR A 189 19.27 5.95 -5.42
CA THR A 189 18.43 7.14 -5.32
C THR A 189 17.82 7.27 -3.93
N LYS A 190 17.22 8.42 -3.65
CA LYS A 190 16.45 8.64 -2.44
C LYS A 190 15.06 7.96 -2.45
N CYS A 191 14.89 6.91 -3.24
CA CYS A 191 13.65 6.15 -3.30
C CYS A 191 13.30 5.55 -1.94
N VAL A 192 12.06 5.80 -1.47
CA VAL A 192 11.56 5.31 -0.19
C VAL A 192 10.91 3.92 -0.27
N SER A 193 11.04 3.24 -1.40
CA SER A 193 10.55 1.87 -1.62
C SER A 193 9.03 1.69 -1.44
N CYS A 194 8.24 2.76 -1.54
CA CYS A 194 6.78 2.72 -1.32
C CYS A 194 6.01 1.89 -2.36
N GLY A 195 6.61 1.59 -3.53
CA GLY A 195 6.03 0.75 -4.59
C GLY A 195 4.80 1.31 -5.29
N GLN A 196 4.36 2.54 -5.01
CA GLN A 196 3.17 3.12 -5.66
C GLN A 196 3.33 3.21 -7.19
N CYS A 197 4.57 3.33 -7.69
CA CYS A 197 4.87 3.23 -9.11
C CYS A 197 4.53 1.85 -9.72
N ALA A 198 4.73 0.76 -8.98
CA ALA A 198 4.33 -0.59 -9.38
C ALA A 198 2.81 -0.78 -9.31
N ALA A 199 2.16 -0.19 -8.30
CA ALA A 199 0.71 -0.26 -8.14
C ALA A 199 -0.06 0.37 -9.31
N VAL A 200 0.44 1.49 -9.87
CA VAL A 200 -0.20 2.18 -11.01
C VAL A 200 0.32 1.71 -12.37
N CYS A 201 1.36 0.87 -12.42
CA CYS A 201 1.91 0.41 -13.69
C CYS A 201 0.91 -0.48 -14.43
N THR A 202 0.52 -0.06 -15.62
CA THR A 202 -0.47 -0.73 -16.47
C THR A 202 0.08 -1.97 -17.19
N THR A 203 1.42 -2.10 -17.21
CA THR A 203 2.15 -3.23 -17.81
C THR A 203 3.13 -3.82 -16.78
N GLY A 204 3.99 -4.74 -17.19
CA GLY A 204 5.05 -5.31 -16.35
C GLY A 204 6.35 -4.49 -16.31
N ALA A 205 6.31 -3.19 -16.65
CA ALA A 205 7.50 -2.34 -16.65
C ALA A 205 8.02 -2.01 -15.24
N ILE A 206 7.12 -1.92 -14.27
CA ILE A 206 7.48 -1.84 -12.86
C ILE A 206 6.60 -2.83 -12.10
N THR A 207 7.22 -3.77 -11.42
CA THR A 207 6.54 -4.80 -10.62
C THR A 207 7.10 -4.84 -9.21
N VAL A 208 6.40 -5.46 -8.29
CA VAL A 208 6.94 -5.79 -6.96
C VAL A 208 8.03 -6.85 -7.13
N LYS A 209 9.11 -6.77 -6.37
CA LYS A 209 10.16 -7.78 -6.38
C LYS A 209 9.61 -9.08 -5.81
N ASN A 210 9.55 -10.12 -6.64
CA ASN A 210 8.97 -11.42 -6.30
C ASN A 210 9.95 -12.21 -5.43
N GLN A 211 9.45 -12.76 -4.32
CA GLN A 211 10.20 -13.59 -3.37
C GLN A 211 9.50 -14.92 -3.05
N ILE A 212 8.53 -15.33 -3.87
CA ILE A 212 7.78 -16.59 -3.70
C ILE A 212 8.73 -17.79 -3.67
N GLY A 213 9.74 -17.83 -4.57
CA GLY A 213 10.72 -18.91 -4.61
C GLY A 213 11.56 -19.02 -3.33
N GLU A 214 11.81 -17.91 -2.63
CA GLU A 214 12.50 -17.92 -1.33
C GLU A 214 11.58 -18.50 -0.24
N ALA A 215 10.30 -18.12 -0.25
CA ALA A 215 9.30 -18.64 0.67
C ALA A 215 9.14 -20.17 0.52
N TRP A 216 8.97 -20.67 -0.71
CA TRP A 216 8.87 -22.10 -0.96
C TRP A 216 10.10 -22.88 -0.52
N ARG A 217 11.31 -22.36 -0.76
CA ARG A 217 12.55 -22.99 -0.25
C ARG A 217 12.56 -23.07 1.26
N ALA A 218 12.07 -22.04 1.96
CA ALA A 218 12.01 -22.06 3.41
C ALA A 218 10.96 -23.05 3.94
N ILE A 219 9.76 -23.07 3.35
CA ILE A 219 8.65 -23.96 3.75
C ILE A 219 9.03 -25.45 3.56
N HIS A 220 9.76 -25.79 2.49
CA HIS A 220 10.15 -27.17 2.22
C HIS A 220 11.49 -27.57 2.85
N ASP A 221 12.14 -26.71 3.60
CA ASP A 221 13.38 -27.02 4.31
C ASP A 221 13.07 -27.60 5.71
N PRO A 222 13.30 -28.91 5.94
CA PRO A 222 12.97 -29.55 7.21
C PRO A 222 13.81 -29.04 8.39
N SER A 223 14.94 -28.36 8.12
CA SER A 223 15.76 -27.74 9.16
C SER A 223 15.19 -26.40 9.65
N LYS A 224 14.15 -25.89 8.98
CA LYS A 224 13.50 -24.63 9.34
C LYS A 224 12.13 -24.87 10.00
N ARG A 225 11.84 -24.05 10.96
CA ARG A 225 10.48 -23.83 11.48
C ARG A 225 9.96 -22.55 10.84
N VAL A 226 9.01 -22.65 9.95
CA VAL A 226 8.44 -21.49 9.28
C VAL A 226 7.29 -20.92 10.11
N VAL A 227 7.47 -19.72 10.61
CA VAL A 227 6.42 -18.97 11.33
C VAL A 227 6.02 -17.75 10.50
N ILE A 228 4.71 -17.51 10.41
CA ILE A 228 4.16 -16.41 9.61
C ILE A 228 3.39 -15.45 10.50
N GLN A 229 3.55 -14.15 10.24
CA GLN A 229 2.67 -13.09 10.74
C GLN A 229 1.87 -12.45 9.60
N ILE A 230 0.58 -12.16 9.82
CA ILE A 230 -0.33 -11.58 8.83
C ILE A 230 -0.74 -10.17 9.25
N ALA A 231 -0.45 -9.16 8.40
CA ALA A 231 -0.87 -7.78 8.67
C ALA A 231 -2.39 -7.58 8.54
N PRO A 232 -2.99 -6.66 9.33
CA PRO A 232 -4.44 -6.43 9.33
C PRO A 232 -5.05 -6.17 7.95
N ALA A 233 -4.38 -5.37 7.10
CA ALA A 233 -4.91 -5.02 5.78
C ALA A 233 -4.87 -6.18 4.76
N VAL A 234 -4.16 -7.28 5.05
CA VAL A 234 -4.09 -8.47 4.18
C VAL A 234 -5.41 -9.23 4.22
N ARG A 235 -5.96 -9.46 5.42
CA ARG A 235 -7.18 -10.25 5.65
C ARG A 235 -8.42 -9.75 4.93
N VAL A 236 -8.48 -8.44 4.62
CA VAL A 236 -9.60 -7.78 3.93
C VAL A 236 -9.36 -7.60 2.43
N ALA A 237 -8.27 -8.11 1.90
CA ALA A 237 -7.88 -7.95 0.51
C ALA A 237 -7.64 -9.26 -0.24
N VAL A 238 -7.11 -10.29 0.43
CA VAL A 238 -6.81 -11.61 -0.17
C VAL A 238 -8.05 -12.23 -0.81
N GLY A 239 -9.20 -12.17 -0.15
CA GLY A 239 -10.45 -12.79 -0.62
C GLY A 239 -10.91 -12.30 -2.00
N GLU A 240 -10.56 -11.07 -2.39
CA GLU A 240 -10.97 -10.50 -3.69
C GLU A 240 -10.50 -11.36 -4.89
N ALA A 241 -9.34 -11.99 -4.78
CA ALA A 241 -8.79 -12.87 -5.82
C ALA A 241 -9.51 -14.22 -5.93
N PHE A 242 -10.30 -14.58 -4.92
CA PHE A 242 -11.04 -15.83 -4.80
C PHE A 242 -12.57 -15.64 -4.82
N GLY A 243 -13.02 -14.47 -5.32
CA GLY A 243 -14.45 -14.19 -5.53
C GLY A 243 -15.20 -13.65 -4.29
N PHE A 244 -14.51 -13.40 -3.19
CA PHE A 244 -15.12 -12.76 -2.02
C PHE A 244 -15.35 -11.26 -2.27
N PRO A 245 -16.36 -10.66 -1.65
CA PRO A 245 -16.56 -9.22 -1.70
C PRO A 245 -15.34 -8.46 -1.17
N ALA A 246 -15.01 -7.32 -1.79
CA ALA A 246 -13.95 -6.46 -1.31
C ALA A 246 -14.24 -5.99 0.13
N GLY A 247 -13.25 -6.11 1.01
CA GLY A 247 -13.35 -5.77 2.42
C GLY A 247 -13.84 -6.91 3.33
N GLU A 248 -14.21 -8.05 2.78
CA GLU A 248 -14.54 -9.22 3.60
C GLU A 248 -13.29 -9.75 4.32
N ASN A 249 -13.44 -10.02 5.62
CA ASN A 249 -12.35 -10.56 6.43
C ASN A 249 -12.28 -12.08 6.25
N VAL A 250 -11.22 -12.56 5.63
CA VAL A 250 -10.98 -13.99 5.36
C VAL A 250 -9.79 -14.53 6.14
N LEU A 251 -9.44 -13.94 7.30
CA LEU A 251 -8.27 -14.33 8.09
C LEU A 251 -8.25 -15.81 8.41
N ASP A 252 -9.36 -16.35 8.93
CA ASP A 252 -9.41 -17.74 9.39
C ASP A 252 -9.22 -18.75 8.25
N ARG A 253 -9.71 -18.43 7.03
CA ARG A 253 -9.45 -19.24 5.82
C ARG A 253 -8.01 -19.10 5.34
N LEU A 254 -7.43 -17.91 5.47
CA LEU A 254 -6.03 -17.67 5.11
C LEU A 254 -5.08 -18.45 6.03
N VAL A 255 -5.40 -18.56 7.32
CA VAL A 255 -4.64 -19.39 8.26
C VAL A 255 -4.64 -20.85 7.80
N THR A 256 -5.80 -21.42 7.52
CA THR A 256 -5.91 -22.79 6.99
C THR A 256 -5.12 -22.97 5.69
N ALA A 257 -5.23 -22.00 4.76
CA ALA A 257 -4.49 -22.05 3.50
C ALA A 257 -2.97 -22.10 3.72
N LEU A 258 -2.44 -21.26 4.60
CA LEU A 258 -1.01 -21.24 4.92
C LEU A 258 -0.54 -22.54 5.57
N LYS A 259 -1.31 -23.10 6.48
CA LYS A 259 -1.01 -24.40 7.09
C LYS A 259 -1.01 -25.54 6.06
N LEU A 260 -1.97 -25.53 5.12
CA LEU A 260 -2.00 -26.50 4.01
C LEU A 260 -0.78 -26.36 3.07
N MET A 261 -0.20 -25.17 2.96
CA MET A 261 1.05 -24.95 2.22
C MET A 261 2.30 -25.41 2.98
N GLY A 262 2.18 -25.88 4.21
CA GLY A 262 3.28 -26.42 5.01
C GLY A 262 3.89 -25.45 6.03
N VAL A 263 3.22 -24.35 6.33
CA VAL A 263 3.66 -23.42 7.38
C VAL A 263 3.43 -24.03 8.76
N ASP A 264 4.44 -23.96 9.64
CA ASP A 264 4.36 -24.56 10.98
C ASP A 264 3.40 -23.80 11.91
N GLU A 265 3.50 -22.45 11.95
CA GLU A 265 2.71 -21.64 12.87
C GLU A 265 2.32 -20.31 12.19
N VAL A 266 1.07 -19.88 12.37
CA VAL A 266 0.51 -18.67 11.74
C VAL A 266 -0.05 -17.73 12.79
N TYR A 267 0.43 -16.50 12.80
CA TYR A 267 0.12 -15.47 13.79
C TYR A 267 -0.44 -14.20 13.17
N ASP A 268 -0.91 -13.31 14.01
CA ASP A 268 -1.50 -12.04 13.61
C ASP A 268 -0.58 -10.86 14.01
N THR A 269 -0.18 -10.01 13.06
CA THR A 269 0.60 -8.80 13.34
C THR A 269 -0.14 -7.81 14.26
N THR A 270 -1.45 -7.98 14.48
CA THR A 270 -2.20 -7.20 15.47
C THR A 270 -1.64 -7.37 16.88
N PHE A 271 -1.06 -8.52 17.19
CA PHE A 271 -0.32 -8.73 18.42
C PHE A 271 0.82 -7.71 18.58
N GLY A 272 1.67 -7.54 17.56
CA GLY A 272 2.73 -6.53 17.57
C GLY A 272 2.19 -5.09 17.57
N ALA A 273 1.05 -4.85 16.93
CA ALA A 273 0.42 -3.53 16.96
C ALA A 273 -0.12 -3.15 18.34
N ASP A 274 -0.51 -4.12 19.17
CA ASP A 274 -0.85 -3.86 20.57
C ASP A 274 0.39 -3.44 21.37
N PHE A 275 1.53 -4.09 21.20
CA PHE A 275 2.80 -3.64 21.78
C PHE A 275 3.16 -2.23 21.32
N THR A 276 3.09 -1.98 20.01
CA THR A 276 3.37 -0.65 19.46
C THR A 276 2.44 0.41 20.06
N THR A 277 1.14 0.10 20.18
CA THR A 277 0.16 1.04 20.77
C THR A 277 0.53 1.41 22.19
N ILE A 278 0.89 0.45 23.03
CA ILE A 278 1.25 0.69 24.42
C ILE A 278 2.55 1.50 24.48
N ALA A 279 3.63 1.01 23.86
CA ALA A 279 4.94 1.64 23.93
C ALA A 279 4.94 3.06 23.31
N GLU A 280 4.29 3.26 22.15
CA GLU A 280 4.20 4.57 21.49
C GLU A 280 3.34 5.55 22.30
N SER A 281 2.30 5.05 22.98
CA SER A 281 1.48 5.87 23.87
C SER A 281 2.23 6.29 25.14
N GLU A 282 3.02 5.38 25.72
CA GLU A 282 3.87 5.68 26.88
C GLU A 282 4.93 6.71 26.51
N GLU A 283 5.62 6.55 25.37
CA GLU A 283 6.54 7.55 24.85
C GLU A 283 5.84 8.90 24.61
N PHE A 284 4.63 8.90 24.07
CA PHE A 284 3.87 10.12 23.84
C PHE A 284 3.49 10.84 25.15
N LEU A 285 3.03 10.10 26.16
CA LEU A 285 2.71 10.65 27.49
C LEU A 285 3.95 11.18 28.19
N GLU A 286 5.10 10.53 28.06
CA GLU A 286 6.37 11.00 28.58
C GLU A 286 6.79 12.33 27.91
N ARG A 287 6.68 12.42 26.57
CA ARG A 287 6.94 13.67 25.83
C ARG A 287 5.99 14.79 26.25
N LEU A 288 4.71 14.49 26.52
CA LEU A 288 3.76 15.47 27.04
C LEU A 288 4.19 16.00 28.44
N LYS A 289 4.62 15.11 29.31
CA LYS A 289 5.09 15.46 30.65
C LYS A 289 6.38 16.31 30.62
N ASN A 290 7.29 16.00 29.69
CA ASN A 290 8.60 16.64 29.57
C ASN A 290 8.59 17.87 28.63
N GLY A 291 7.46 18.22 28.01
CA GLY A 291 7.34 19.37 27.10
C GLY A 291 7.91 19.16 25.71
N GLY A 292 8.01 17.92 25.23
CA GLY A 292 8.41 17.62 23.84
C GLY A 292 9.55 16.60 23.73
N PRO A 293 10.15 16.45 22.53
CA PRO A 293 9.96 17.28 21.33
C PRO A 293 8.63 17.02 20.57
N PHE A 294 8.01 18.11 20.08
CA PHE A 294 6.80 18.05 19.27
C PHE A 294 7.00 18.61 17.85
N PRO A 295 6.19 18.16 16.85
CA PRO A 295 5.25 17.04 16.96
C PRO A 295 5.98 15.72 17.15
N MET A 296 5.36 14.74 17.81
CA MET A 296 5.78 13.35 17.73
C MET A 296 5.20 12.74 16.46
N PHE A 297 6.04 12.10 15.65
CA PHE A 297 5.60 11.34 14.46
C PHE A 297 5.55 9.85 14.75
N THR A 298 4.52 9.17 14.28
CA THR A 298 4.46 7.71 14.35
C THR A 298 5.53 7.07 13.45
N SER A 299 6.05 5.91 13.81
CA SER A 299 7.15 5.21 13.15
C SER A 299 6.73 3.99 12.32
N CYS A 300 5.47 3.58 12.34
CA CYS A 300 4.98 2.34 11.73
C CYS A 300 5.10 2.26 10.20
N CYS A 301 5.22 3.40 9.49
CA CYS A 301 5.37 3.48 8.05
C CYS A 301 6.84 3.61 7.62
N PRO A 302 7.51 2.54 7.14
CA PRO A 302 8.96 2.58 6.84
C PRO A 302 9.33 3.52 5.68
N ALA A 303 8.42 3.76 4.75
CA ALA A 303 8.65 4.71 3.67
C ALA A 303 8.65 6.17 4.20
N TRP A 304 7.85 6.48 5.22
CA TRP A 304 7.88 7.74 5.92
C TRP A 304 9.18 7.94 6.70
N VAL A 305 9.58 6.93 7.48
CA VAL A 305 10.85 6.95 8.22
C VAL A 305 12.01 7.22 7.27
N LYS A 306 12.11 6.46 6.17
CA LYS A 306 13.16 6.65 5.15
C LYS A 306 13.10 8.03 4.48
N TYR A 307 11.91 8.59 4.30
CA TYR A 307 11.76 9.95 3.79
C TYR A 307 12.38 10.98 4.75
N LEU A 308 12.15 10.85 6.05
CA LEU A 308 12.75 11.76 7.03
C LEU A 308 14.28 11.59 7.11
N GLU A 309 14.78 10.37 7.08
CA GLU A 309 16.23 10.12 7.05
C GLU A 309 16.91 10.80 5.86
N ASN A 310 16.29 10.72 4.67
CA ASN A 310 16.86 11.24 3.43
C ASN A 310 16.68 12.73 3.20
N GLU A 311 15.52 13.28 3.59
CA GLU A 311 15.09 14.62 3.17
C GLU A 311 14.92 15.60 4.33
N ASN A 312 14.64 15.13 5.55
CA ASN A 312 14.33 15.97 6.69
C ASN A 312 14.93 15.44 8.00
N PRO A 313 16.26 15.22 8.08
CA PRO A 313 16.90 14.59 9.23
C PRO A 313 16.74 15.38 10.55
N LYS A 314 16.43 16.68 10.48
CA LYS A 314 16.13 17.50 11.66
C LYS A 314 14.95 16.99 12.48
N TYR A 315 14.04 16.23 11.86
CA TYR A 315 12.87 15.66 12.51
C TYR A 315 13.08 14.23 13.04
N LEU A 316 14.27 13.64 12.90
CA LEU A 316 14.53 12.28 13.41
C LEU A 316 14.31 12.17 14.92
N LYS A 317 14.64 13.19 15.69
CA LYS A 317 14.34 13.26 17.13
C LYS A 317 12.84 13.33 17.46
N ASN A 318 12.02 13.65 16.47
CA ASN A 318 10.57 13.75 16.60
C ASN A 318 9.85 12.45 16.23
N ILE A 319 10.51 11.49 15.54
CA ILE A 319 9.92 10.18 15.28
C ILE A 319 9.82 9.41 16.60
N SER A 320 8.75 8.63 16.75
CA SER A 320 8.67 7.61 17.80
C SER A 320 9.83 6.62 17.67
N THR A 321 10.43 6.27 18.78
CA THR A 321 11.51 5.27 18.84
C THR A 321 10.98 3.84 18.71
N CYS A 322 9.68 3.64 18.73
CA CYS A 322 9.07 2.33 18.59
C CYS A 322 9.39 1.69 17.23
N LYS A 323 9.76 0.40 17.24
CA LYS A 323 9.79 -0.41 16.03
C LYS A 323 8.37 -0.49 15.43
N SER A 324 8.27 -0.79 14.15
CA SER A 324 6.96 -1.08 13.57
C SER A 324 6.37 -2.39 14.13
N PRO A 325 5.03 -2.57 14.09
CA PRO A 325 4.41 -3.83 14.54
C PRO A 325 5.04 -5.09 13.95
N MET A 326 5.46 -5.04 12.68
CA MET A 326 6.13 -6.16 12.02
C MET A 326 7.47 -6.50 12.69
N GLU A 327 8.30 -5.50 12.94
CA GLU A 327 9.61 -5.70 13.56
C GLU A 327 9.52 -6.01 15.06
N MET A 328 8.50 -5.50 15.76
CA MET A 328 8.24 -5.89 17.15
C MET A 328 7.91 -7.38 17.27
N VAL A 329 7.03 -7.89 16.40
CA VAL A 329 6.72 -9.34 16.34
C VAL A 329 7.98 -10.12 16.01
N GLY A 330 8.79 -9.64 15.07
CA GLY A 330 10.05 -10.29 14.68
C GLY A 330 11.04 -10.41 15.85
N ALA A 331 11.26 -9.32 16.56
CA ALA A 331 12.14 -9.30 17.73
C ALA A 331 11.65 -10.25 18.84
N ILE A 332 10.33 -10.26 19.11
CA ILE A 332 9.70 -11.16 20.08
C ILE A 332 9.85 -12.61 19.64
N PHE A 333 9.63 -12.94 18.37
CA PHE A 333 9.78 -14.30 17.87
C PHE A 333 11.23 -14.78 17.99
N ARG A 334 12.18 -13.97 17.59
CA ARG A 334 13.60 -14.31 17.76
C ARG A 334 13.92 -14.65 19.21
N ASP A 335 13.42 -13.88 20.17
CA ASP A 335 13.63 -14.11 21.60
C ASP A 335 12.93 -15.39 22.08
N LYS A 336 11.64 -15.57 21.77
CA LYS A 336 10.84 -16.70 22.28
C LYS A 336 11.17 -18.04 21.62
N TYR A 337 11.58 -18.04 20.36
CA TYR A 337 11.91 -19.28 19.66
C TYR A 337 13.36 -19.75 19.86
N ALA A 338 14.26 -18.91 20.39
CA ALA A 338 15.67 -19.27 20.58
C ALA A 338 15.86 -20.58 21.41
N ALA A 339 15.12 -20.73 22.50
CA ALA A 339 15.17 -21.93 23.32
C ALA A 339 14.57 -23.17 22.62
N LYS A 340 13.49 -23.00 21.88
CA LYS A 340 12.83 -24.07 21.12
C LYS A 340 13.72 -24.55 19.97
N ASP A 341 14.37 -23.61 19.26
CA ASP A 341 15.31 -23.89 18.17
C ASP A 341 16.53 -24.68 18.69
N ALA A 342 17.07 -24.27 19.84
CA ALA A 342 18.18 -24.98 20.46
C ALA A 342 17.81 -26.42 20.91
N ALA A 343 16.55 -26.65 21.30
CA ALA A 343 16.08 -27.95 21.80
C ALA A 343 15.82 -28.94 20.67
N ASP A 344 15.26 -28.52 19.54
CA ASP A 344 14.85 -29.42 18.44
C ASP A 344 15.81 -29.35 17.21
N GLY A 345 16.82 -28.47 17.25
CA GLY A 345 17.82 -28.35 16.19
C GLY A 345 17.31 -27.71 14.89
N ARG A 346 16.09 -27.18 14.90
CA ARG A 346 15.55 -26.37 13.79
C ARG A 346 15.94 -24.91 13.95
N THR A 347 15.83 -24.15 12.87
CA THR A 347 15.99 -22.69 12.90
C THR A 347 14.66 -22.05 12.54
N THR A 348 14.17 -21.17 13.41
CA THR A 348 12.96 -20.41 13.08
C THR A 348 13.24 -19.46 11.91
N TYR A 349 12.39 -19.53 10.89
CA TYR A 349 12.39 -18.67 9.71
C TYR A 349 11.09 -17.86 9.70
N HIS A 350 11.22 -16.57 9.92
CA HIS A 350 10.10 -15.69 10.12
C HIS A 350 9.69 -15.01 8.81
N ILE A 351 8.47 -15.25 8.35
CA ILE A 351 7.89 -14.61 7.17
C ILE A 351 6.80 -13.63 7.60
N ALA A 352 6.85 -12.40 7.10
CA ALA A 352 5.80 -11.41 7.31
C ALA A 352 4.97 -11.21 6.03
N ILE A 353 3.65 -11.42 6.11
CA ILE A 353 2.73 -11.14 5.01
C ILE A 353 2.20 -9.72 5.16
N MET A 354 2.57 -8.82 4.24
CA MET A 354 2.37 -7.39 4.36
C MET A 354 1.67 -6.78 3.14
N PRO A 355 0.82 -5.76 3.29
CA PRO A 355 0.22 -5.04 2.17
C PRO A 355 1.20 -4.08 1.48
N CYS A 356 2.45 -4.05 1.91
CA CYS A 356 3.40 -2.97 1.70
C CYS A 356 4.73 -3.47 1.14
N THR A 357 5.23 -2.81 0.10
CA THR A 357 6.54 -3.12 -0.49
C THR A 357 7.70 -2.52 0.31
N ALA A 358 7.48 -1.39 1.02
CA ALA A 358 8.52 -0.78 1.84
C ALA A 358 8.90 -1.66 3.05
N LYS A 359 8.04 -2.60 3.45
CA LYS A 359 8.35 -3.59 4.49
C LYS A 359 9.47 -4.55 4.06
N LYS A 360 9.61 -4.85 2.76
CA LYS A 360 10.77 -5.59 2.23
C LYS A 360 12.10 -4.83 2.46
N MET A 361 12.05 -3.51 2.36
CA MET A 361 13.21 -2.64 2.65
C MET A 361 13.45 -2.53 4.16
N GLU A 362 12.39 -2.45 4.96
CA GLU A 362 12.50 -2.36 6.42
C GLU A 362 13.16 -3.60 7.00
N ALA A 363 12.70 -4.79 6.66
CA ALA A 363 13.28 -6.05 7.13
C ALA A 363 14.78 -6.23 6.76
N ALA A 364 15.24 -5.57 5.69
CA ALA A 364 16.65 -5.61 5.29
C ALA A 364 17.53 -4.53 5.96
N ARG A 365 16.99 -3.74 6.90
CA ARG A 365 17.75 -2.67 7.56
C ARG A 365 18.74 -3.25 8.58
N PRO A 366 19.97 -2.72 8.65
CA PRO A 366 20.97 -3.21 9.59
C PRO A 366 20.55 -3.05 11.06
N GLU A 367 19.66 -2.09 11.36
CA GLU A 367 19.14 -1.85 12.71
C GLU A 367 18.29 -3.01 13.23
N PHE A 368 17.79 -3.88 12.35
CA PHE A 368 16.96 -5.06 12.67
C PHE A 368 17.69 -6.38 12.44
N ILE A 369 19.02 -6.32 12.29
CA ILE A 369 19.87 -7.51 12.16
C ILE A 369 20.70 -7.66 13.45
N HIS A 370 20.50 -8.77 14.16
CA HIS A 370 21.17 -9.07 15.42
C HIS A 370 21.89 -10.41 15.31
N ASP A 371 23.19 -10.43 15.62
CA ASP A 371 24.04 -11.63 15.50
C ASP A 371 23.98 -12.29 14.11
N GLY A 372 23.87 -11.45 13.06
CA GLY A 372 23.77 -11.89 11.67
C GLY A 372 22.39 -12.45 11.26
N ARG A 373 21.38 -12.39 12.12
CA ARG A 373 20.01 -12.80 11.84
C ARG A 373 19.06 -11.59 11.87
N PRO A 374 18.20 -11.41 10.87
CA PRO A 374 17.20 -10.36 10.89
C PRO A 374 16.06 -10.70 11.86
N ASP A 375 15.32 -9.69 12.31
CA ASP A 375 14.08 -9.87 13.08
C ASP A 375 12.98 -10.52 12.19
N VAL A 376 12.99 -10.20 10.90
CA VAL A 376 12.09 -10.77 9.88
C VAL A 376 12.93 -11.26 8.69
N ASP A 377 12.94 -12.56 8.43
CA ASP A 377 13.76 -13.17 7.37
C ASP A 377 13.23 -12.84 5.97
N LEU A 378 11.91 -12.80 5.79
CA LEU A 378 11.28 -12.59 4.49
C LEU A 378 9.98 -11.81 4.61
N VAL A 379 9.74 -10.91 3.66
CA VAL A 379 8.47 -10.20 3.55
C VAL A 379 7.79 -10.57 2.24
N LEU A 380 6.62 -11.20 2.32
CA LEU A 380 5.72 -11.44 1.20
C LEU A 380 4.65 -10.36 1.15
N THR A 381 4.28 -9.93 -0.04
CA THR A 381 3.12 -9.08 -0.22
C THR A 381 1.83 -9.89 -0.28
N THR A 382 0.69 -9.24 -0.05
CA THR A 382 -0.64 -9.86 -0.21
C THR A 382 -0.77 -10.56 -1.57
N ARG A 383 -0.22 -9.95 -2.64
CA ARG A 383 -0.26 -10.52 -3.98
C ARG A 383 0.57 -11.77 -4.11
N GLU A 384 1.81 -11.76 -3.61
CA GLU A 384 2.67 -12.95 -3.65
C GLU A 384 2.00 -14.14 -2.95
N VAL A 385 1.32 -13.90 -1.83
CA VAL A 385 0.57 -14.97 -1.14
C VAL A 385 -0.63 -15.46 -1.95
N ILE A 386 -1.34 -14.57 -2.63
CA ILE A 386 -2.41 -14.96 -3.57
C ILE A 386 -1.84 -15.86 -4.68
N ASP A 387 -0.71 -15.47 -5.26
CA ASP A 387 -0.05 -16.24 -6.31
C ASP A 387 0.38 -17.62 -5.79
N MET A 388 0.96 -17.72 -4.59
CA MET A 388 1.31 -18.99 -3.93
C MET A 388 0.08 -19.89 -3.70
N MET A 389 -1.04 -19.33 -3.25
CA MET A 389 -2.29 -20.08 -3.06
C MET A 389 -2.85 -20.59 -4.40
N GLN A 390 -2.71 -19.79 -5.48
CA GLN A 390 -3.10 -20.19 -6.83
C GLN A 390 -2.19 -21.30 -7.39
N GLU A 391 -0.88 -21.22 -7.13
CA GLU A 391 0.08 -22.29 -7.51
C GLU A 391 -0.28 -23.63 -6.89
N THR A 392 -0.79 -23.65 -5.66
CA THR A 392 -1.22 -24.88 -4.96
C THR A 392 -2.63 -25.33 -5.30
N GLY A 393 -3.39 -24.53 -6.07
CA GLY A 393 -4.77 -24.85 -6.43
C GLY A 393 -5.79 -24.72 -5.27
N ILE A 394 -5.42 -24.02 -4.20
CA ILE A 394 -6.28 -23.83 -3.02
C ILE A 394 -7.53 -23.04 -3.41
N GLN A 395 -8.69 -23.60 -3.06
CA GLN A 395 -10.01 -22.97 -3.19
C GLN A 395 -10.41 -22.35 -1.86
N LEU A 396 -10.05 -21.07 -1.65
CA LEU A 396 -10.22 -20.37 -0.37
C LEU A 396 -11.66 -20.44 0.19
N GLY A 397 -12.66 -20.46 -0.68
CA GLY A 397 -14.08 -20.53 -0.30
C GLY A 397 -14.50 -21.84 0.34
N GLU A 398 -13.77 -22.93 0.08
CA GLU A 398 -14.10 -24.27 0.54
C GLU A 398 -13.33 -24.70 1.79
N LEU A 399 -12.38 -23.87 2.25
CA LEU A 399 -11.57 -24.20 3.43
C LEU A 399 -12.37 -24.09 4.72
N GLU A 400 -12.06 -24.96 5.66
CA GLU A 400 -12.47 -24.82 7.06
C GLU A 400 -11.82 -23.58 7.69
N LEU A 401 -12.43 -23.09 8.78
CA LEU A 401 -11.97 -21.89 9.45
C LEU A 401 -11.03 -22.29 10.59
N GLU A 402 -9.81 -21.77 10.57
CA GLU A 402 -8.86 -21.89 11.67
C GLU A 402 -8.45 -20.51 12.18
N SER A 403 -8.46 -20.34 13.50
CA SER A 403 -7.92 -19.14 14.11
C SER A 403 -6.39 -19.13 14.07
N PRO A 404 -5.76 -17.93 14.08
CA PRO A 404 -4.32 -17.83 14.28
C PRO A 404 -3.85 -18.57 15.53
N ASP A 405 -2.64 -19.09 15.48
CA ASP A 405 -2.06 -19.86 16.58
C ASP A 405 -1.87 -18.99 17.84
N LEU A 406 -1.94 -19.61 19.00
CA LEU A 406 -1.72 -18.96 20.29
C LEU A 406 -0.26 -19.15 20.76
N PRO A 407 0.28 -18.22 21.54
CA PRO A 407 -0.41 -17.06 22.16
C PRO A 407 -0.45 -15.80 21.27
N PHE A 408 0.33 -15.72 20.19
CA PHE A 408 0.58 -14.50 19.42
C PHE A 408 -0.47 -14.21 18.33
N GLY A 409 -1.55 -14.98 18.27
CA GLY A 409 -2.69 -14.77 17.37
C GLY A 409 -3.76 -13.81 17.91
N LEU A 410 -3.63 -13.35 19.17
CA LEU A 410 -4.61 -12.44 19.78
C LEU A 410 -4.24 -10.99 19.53
N GLY A 411 -5.21 -10.20 19.06
CA GLY A 411 -5.06 -8.77 18.88
C GLY A 411 -6.31 -7.98 19.25
N SER A 412 -6.14 -6.72 19.64
CA SER A 412 -7.25 -5.82 19.93
C SER A 412 -7.83 -5.17 18.67
N GLY A 413 -9.03 -4.58 18.79
CA GLY A 413 -9.62 -3.75 17.74
C GLY A 413 -8.76 -2.52 17.41
N ALA A 414 -8.08 -1.92 18.41
CA ALA A 414 -7.13 -0.84 18.20
C ALA A 414 -5.98 -1.27 17.27
N ALA A 415 -5.49 -2.49 17.41
CA ALA A 415 -4.44 -3.04 16.54
C ALA A 415 -4.93 -3.33 15.11
N VAL A 416 -6.17 -3.76 14.95
CA VAL A 416 -6.76 -4.05 13.63
C VAL A 416 -6.83 -2.80 12.76
N ILE A 417 -7.20 -1.65 13.33
CA ILE A 417 -7.35 -0.40 12.56
C ILE A 417 -6.02 0.21 12.11
N TYR A 418 -4.86 -0.29 12.54
CA TYR A 418 -3.54 0.10 12.00
C TYR A 418 -3.45 -0.01 10.47
N GLY A 419 -4.28 -0.86 9.87
CA GLY A 419 -4.40 -1.01 8.42
C GLY A 419 -5.03 0.19 7.71
N THR A 420 -5.70 1.09 8.42
CA THR A 420 -6.38 2.28 7.88
C THR A 420 -5.63 3.57 8.21
N SER A 421 -5.88 4.62 7.41
CA SER A 421 -5.35 5.95 7.72
C SER A 421 -6.07 6.58 8.91
N GLY A 422 -5.32 6.98 9.92
CA GLY A 422 -5.78 7.48 11.20
C GLY A 422 -5.89 6.40 12.28
N GLY A 423 -5.68 5.13 11.91
CA GLY A 423 -5.83 4.02 12.84
C GLY A 423 -4.78 3.98 13.93
N VAL A 424 -3.54 4.38 13.64
CA VAL A 424 -2.47 4.47 14.64
C VAL A 424 -2.75 5.60 15.62
N ALA A 425 -3.03 6.80 15.12
CA ALA A 425 -3.38 7.95 15.97
C ALA A 425 -4.61 7.66 16.84
N GLU A 426 -5.63 7.01 16.26
CA GLU A 426 -6.82 6.59 17.00
C GLU A 426 -6.47 5.58 18.10
N ALA A 427 -5.61 4.59 17.83
CA ALA A 427 -5.18 3.59 18.81
C ALA A 427 -4.42 4.23 19.98
N VAL A 428 -3.48 5.16 19.70
CA VAL A 428 -2.74 5.92 20.71
C VAL A 428 -3.71 6.75 21.57
N VAL A 429 -4.64 7.47 20.96
CA VAL A 429 -5.66 8.24 21.69
C VAL A 429 -6.54 7.34 22.57
N ARG A 430 -6.97 6.19 22.05
CA ARG A 430 -7.74 5.20 22.83
C ARG A 430 -6.99 4.76 24.09
N HIS A 431 -5.67 4.60 23.99
CA HIS A 431 -4.83 4.23 25.12
C HIS A 431 -4.66 5.39 26.13
N CYS A 432 -4.37 6.59 25.64
CA CYS A 432 -4.06 7.76 26.48
C CYS A 432 -5.26 8.31 27.24
N LEU A 433 -6.51 8.12 26.76
CA LEU A 433 -7.70 8.66 27.42
C LEU A 433 -7.95 8.01 28.78
N PRO A 434 -8.21 8.81 29.85
CA PRO A 434 -8.57 8.29 31.16
C PRO A 434 -9.91 7.57 31.16
N ASP A 435 -10.91 8.12 30.44
CA ASP A 435 -12.21 7.47 30.29
C ASP A 435 -12.12 6.24 29.37
N LYS A 436 -12.32 5.08 29.98
CA LYS A 436 -12.26 3.78 29.30
C LYS A 436 -13.64 3.25 28.87
N SER A 437 -14.67 4.10 28.92
CA SER A 437 -16.07 3.73 28.59
C SER A 437 -16.27 3.48 27.08
N LYS A 438 -17.37 2.80 26.74
CA LYS A 438 -17.80 2.61 25.35
C LYS A 438 -18.17 3.94 24.67
N ASN A 439 -18.66 4.92 25.43
CA ASN A 439 -19.00 6.25 24.92
C ASN A 439 -17.74 6.99 24.49
N ALA A 440 -16.69 7.01 25.30
CA ALA A 440 -15.39 7.60 24.93
C ALA A 440 -14.82 6.97 23.64
N LEU A 441 -14.90 5.64 23.47
CA LEU A 441 -14.47 4.98 22.23
C LEU A 441 -15.28 5.43 21.02
N ARG A 442 -16.60 5.64 21.18
CA ARG A 442 -17.47 6.13 20.10
C ARG A 442 -17.13 7.58 19.73
N GLU A 443 -16.89 8.43 20.71
CA GLU A 443 -16.47 9.81 20.49
C GLU A 443 -15.16 9.89 19.74
N ILE A 444 -14.15 9.07 20.08
CA ILE A 444 -12.87 9.01 19.36
C ILE A 444 -13.10 8.61 17.89
N SER A 445 -13.97 7.65 17.62
CA SER A 445 -14.23 7.17 16.25
C SER A 445 -14.83 8.23 15.32
N ILE A 446 -15.43 9.28 15.87
CA ILE A 446 -16.04 10.41 15.14
C ILE A 446 -15.20 11.69 15.14
N LEU A 447 -14.01 11.69 15.77
CA LEU A 447 -13.10 12.85 15.80
C LEU A 447 -12.59 13.33 14.44
N GLY A 448 -12.92 12.62 13.35
CA GLY A 448 -12.47 12.99 12.00
C GLY A 448 -11.08 12.46 11.63
N LEU A 449 -10.50 11.55 12.42
CA LEU A 449 -9.22 10.89 12.11
C LEU A 449 -9.36 9.83 11.01
N ARG A 450 -10.56 9.28 10.79
CA ARG A 450 -10.87 8.27 9.76
C ARG A 450 -11.09 8.91 8.38
N GLY A 451 -10.94 8.12 7.30
CA GLY A 451 -11.23 8.52 5.91
C GLY A 451 -9.98 8.90 5.11
N ASP A 452 -10.21 9.28 3.84
CA ASP A 452 -9.17 9.40 2.80
C ASP A 452 -8.71 10.84 2.53
N ALA A 453 -9.16 11.82 3.34
CA ALA A 453 -8.74 13.21 3.13
C ALA A 453 -7.21 13.34 3.16
N PRO A 454 -6.61 14.20 2.33
CA PRO A 454 -5.15 14.36 2.26
C PRO A 454 -4.48 14.69 3.59
N ILE A 455 -5.08 15.59 4.36
CA ILE A 455 -4.70 15.93 5.73
C ILE A 455 -5.99 16.02 6.54
N LYS A 456 -6.01 15.33 7.66
CA LYS A 456 -7.10 15.35 8.63
C LYS A 456 -6.56 15.90 9.94
N GLU A 457 -7.31 16.76 10.59
CA GLU A 457 -6.93 17.42 11.82
C GLU A 457 -8.02 17.18 12.86
N ALA A 458 -7.61 16.91 14.07
CA ALA A 458 -8.51 16.71 15.21
C ALA A 458 -7.90 17.27 16.50
N SER A 459 -8.78 17.62 17.43
CA SER A 459 -8.38 17.95 18.80
C SER A 459 -9.07 16.98 19.77
N VAL A 460 -8.35 16.60 20.82
CA VAL A 460 -8.88 15.78 21.90
C VAL A 460 -8.33 16.30 23.23
N THR A 461 -9.15 16.34 24.26
CA THR A 461 -8.72 16.75 25.59
C THR A 461 -8.35 15.53 26.42
N ILE A 462 -7.13 15.53 26.97
CA ILE A 462 -6.65 14.51 27.93
C ILE A 462 -6.28 15.23 29.21
N GLY A 463 -7.01 14.99 30.29
CA GLY A 463 -6.92 15.79 31.51
C GLY A 463 -7.25 17.25 31.20
N ASP A 464 -6.36 18.16 31.56
CA ASP A 464 -6.51 19.61 31.31
C ASP A 464 -5.83 20.08 30.01
N THR A 465 -5.27 19.18 29.21
CA THR A 465 -4.51 19.51 28.00
C THR A 465 -5.29 19.21 26.72
N GLU A 466 -5.50 20.23 25.90
CA GLU A 466 -5.99 20.04 24.53
C GLU A 466 -4.86 19.58 23.62
N LEU A 467 -4.97 18.37 23.11
CA LEU A 467 -4.02 17.77 22.17
C LEU A 467 -4.48 18.03 20.73
N LYS A 468 -3.57 18.53 19.90
CA LYS A 468 -3.78 18.70 18.46
C LYS A 468 -3.13 17.54 17.71
N LEU A 469 -3.90 16.89 16.88
CA LEU A 469 -3.52 15.71 16.13
C LEU A 469 -3.63 15.99 14.63
N ALA A 470 -2.77 15.35 13.83
CA ALA A 470 -2.93 15.33 12.38
C ALA A 470 -2.69 13.92 11.82
N VAL A 471 -3.42 13.59 10.77
CA VAL A 471 -3.22 12.38 9.97
C VAL A 471 -3.01 12.78 8.53
N VAL A 472 -1.91 12.31 7.93
CA VAL A 472 -1.47 12.73 6.61
C VAL A 472 -1.40 11.52 5.67
N ASN A 473 -2.03 11.65 4.51
CA ASN A 473 -2.00 10.65 3.43
C ASN A 473 -1.10 11.13 2.28
N GLY A 474 -0.05 10.36 1.97
CA GLY A 474 0.91 10.65 0.91
C GLY A 474 2.02 11.61 1.34
N LEU A 475 3.24 11.33 0.89
CA LEU A 475 4.43 12.11 1.29
C LEU A 475 4.42 13.53 0.73
N ALA A 476 3.77 13.79 -0.43
CA ALA A 476 3.61 15.15 -0.94
C ALA A 476 2.82 16.04 0.02
N ASN A 477 1.80 15.49 0.69
CA ASN A 477 1.04 16.20 1.71
C ASN A 477 1.84 16.36 3.00
N ALA A 478 2.62 15.33 3.39
CA ALA A 478 3.54 15.44 4.51
C ALA A 478 4.57 16.56 4.29
N LYS A 479 5.15 16.66 3.09
CA LYS A 479 6.06 17.75 2.71
C LYS A 479 5.43 19.13 2.82
N LYS A 480 4.14 19.27 2.48
CA LYS A 480 3.40 20.53 2.65
C LYS A 480 3.20 20.86 4.12
N LEU A 481 2.77 19.86 4.91
CA LEU A 481 2.53 20.06 6.34
C LEU A 481 3.82 20.42 7.10
N LEU A 482 4.95 19.75 6.79
CA LEU A 482 6.25 20.09 7.38
C LEU A 482 6.66 21.53 7.09
N LYS A 483 6.41 22.06 5.89
CA LYS A 483 6.68 23.48 5.56
C LYS A 483 5.81 24.44 6.38
N GLU A 484 4.57 24.08 6.69
CA GLU A 484 3.68 24.89 7.52
C GLU A 484 4.11 24.88 9.00
N ILE A 485 4.59 23.73 9.47
CA ILE A 485 5.16 23.58 10.81
C ILE A 485 6.48 24.37 10.93
N ASP A 486 7.39 24.24 9.95
CA ASP A 486 8.64 24.99 9.89
C ASP A 486 8.42 26.52 9.87
N GLY A 487 7.36 26.96 9.21
CA GLY A 487 6.96 28.36 9.15
C GLY A 487 6.21 28.87 10.39
N GLY A 488 6.03 28.03 11.42
CA GLY A 488 5.31 28.37 12.65
C GLY A 488 3.81 28.59 12.47
N LYS A 489 3.24 28.17 11.33
CA LYS A 489 1.81 28.35 11.00
C LYS A 489 0.93 27.31 11.66
N LYS A 490 1.47 26.12 11.94
CA LYS A 490 0.76 25.00 12.51
C LYS A 490 1.59 24.32 13.62
N PHE A 491 0.89 23.80 14.61
CA PHE A 491 1.46 23.03 15.71
C PHE A 491 0.59 21.82 16.01
N TYR A 492 1.23 20.66 16.22
CA TYR A 492 0.58 19.43 16.61
C TYR A 492 1.39 18.72 17.67
N HIS A 493 0.71 17.92 18.50
CA HIS A 493 1.35 17.06 19.48
C HIS A 493 1.71 15.70 18.86
N LEU A 494 0.79 15.10 18.07
CA LEU A 494 0.99 13.81 17.39
C LEU A 494 0.61 13.92 15.92
N ILE A 495 1.44 13.37 15.05
CA ILE A 495 1.17 13.28 13.61
C ILE A 495 1.37 11.85 13.13
N GLU A 496 0.32 11.26 12.59
CA GLU A 496 0.41 10.03 11.81
C GLU A 496 0.67 10.35 10.34
N VAL A 497 1.69 9.71 9.74
CA VAL A 497 1.96 9.84 8.31
C VAL A 497 1.88 8.48 7.61
N MET A 498 0.90 8.33 6.74
CA MET A 498 0.76 7.18 5.86
C MET A 498 1.20 7.53 4.44
N THR A 499 2.25 6.87 3.94
CA THR A 499 2.74 7.06 2.57
C THR A 499 1.69 6.68 1.52
N CYS A 500 0.88 5.67 1.81
CA CYS A 500 -0.18 5.19 0.94
C CYS A 500 -1.50 5.90 1.24
N GLN A 501 -2.25 6.26 0.19
CA GLN A 501 -3.56 6.89 0.35
C GLN A 501 -4.57 5.88 0.90
N GLY A 502 -5.28 6.27 1.97
CA GLY A 502 -6.20 5.40 2.71
C GLY A 502 -5.51 4.50 3.75
N GLY A 503 -4.19 4.60 3.91
CA GLY A 503 -3.40 3.73 4.79
C GLY A 503 -2.92 2.45 4.12
N CYS A 504 -2.62 1.42 4.90
CA CYS A 504 -2.07 0.15 4.42
C CYS A 504 -3.03 -0.63 3.51
N VAL A 505 -4.34 -0.42 3.59
CA VAL A 505 -5.34 -0.97 2.65
C VAL A 505 -5.11 -0.51 1.20
N GLY A 506 -4.43 0.62 1.00
CA GLY A 506 -3.97 1.15 -0.29
C GLY A 506 -2.50 0.83 -0.61
N GLY A 507 -1.87 -0.07 0.12
CA GLY A 507 -0.47 -0.45 -0.05
C GLY A 507 -0.17 -1.05 -1.41
N ALA A 508 1.07 -0.87 -1.89
CA ALA A 508 1.47 -1.33 -3.22
C ALA A 508 1.59 -2.85 -3.36
N GLY A 509 1.63 -3.58 -2.24
CA GLY A 509 1.60 -5.04 -2.20
C GLY A 509 0.20 -5.64 -2.24
N GLN A 510 -0.86 -4.83 -2.22
CA GLN A 510 -2.24 -5.27 -2.31
C GLN A 510 -2.62 -5.69 -3.74
N PRO A 511 -3.69 -6.50 -3.92
CA PRO A 511 -4.23 -6.81 -5.23
C PRO A 511 -4.55 -5.55 -6.04
N TYR A 512 -4.38 -5.65 -7.37
CA TYR A 512 -4.72 -4.56 -8.29
C TYR A 512 -6.24 -4.32 -8.22
N GLY A 513 -6.65 -3.32 -7.46
CA GLY A 513 -8.05 -3.02 -7.23
C GLY A 513 -8.48 -1.66 -7.77
N LEU A 514 -9.77 -1.54 -8.04
CA LEU A 514 -10.40 -0.27 -8.34
C LEU A 514 -10.44 0.60 -7.07
N LYS A 515 -10.56 1.93 -7.22
CA LYS A 515 -10.65 2.89 -6.11
C LYS A 515 -11.65 2.47 -5.01
N LYS A 516 -12.79 1.91 -5.39
CA LYS A 516 -13.83 1.42 -4.47
C LYS A 516 -13.39 0.28 -3.56
N SER A 517 -12.37 -0.51 -3.94
CA SER A 517 -11.86 -1.59 -3.09
C SER A 517 -11.16 -1.07 -1.85
N LYS A 518 -10.43 0.05 -1.93
CA LYS A 518 -9.74 0.66 -0.78
C LYS A 518 -10.71 1.06 0.32
N GLU A 519 -11.81 1.76 -0.03
CA GLU A 519 -12.85 2.15 0.91
C GLU A 519 -13.45 0.93 1.59
N LYS A 520 -13.87 -0.07 0.81
CA LYS A 520 -14.44 -1.32 1.33
C LYS A 520 -13.48 -2.11 2.22
N ARG A 521 -12.19 -2.16 1.88
CA ARG A 521 -11.15 -2.77 2.74
C ARG A 521 -11.03 -2.03 4.06
N GLY A 522 -11.09 -0.70 4.05
CA GLY A 522 -11.11 0.12 5.25
C GLY A 522 -12.34 -0.16 6.12
N ASP A 523 -13.53 -0.21 5.51
CA ASP A 523 -14.78 -0.56 6.19
C ASP A 523 -14.69 -1.97 6.81
N GLY A 524 -14.12 -2.95 6.12
CA GLY A 524 -13.90 -4.30 6.63
C GLY A 524 -13.02 -4.34 7.88
N LEU A 525 -11.97 -3.50 7.95
CA LEU A 525 -11.15 -3.37 9.16
C LEU A 525 -11.92 -2.70 10.31
N HIS A 526 -12.73 -1.69 10.03
CA HIS A 526 -13.58 -1.07 11.06
C HIS A 526 -14.68 -2.03 11.56
N LEU A 527 -15.22 -2.88 10.68
CA LEU A 527 -16.13 -3.96 11.10
C LEU A 527 -15.40 -4.99 11.99
N SER A 528 -14.17 -5.34 11.65
CA SER A 528 -13.34 -6.24 12.44
C SER A 528 -12.99 -5.63 13.81
N ASP A 529 -12.67 -4.32 13.89
CA ASP A 529 -12.53 -3.61 15.16
C ASP A 529 -13.83 -3.70 15.98
N ASN A 530 -14.99 -3.45 15.35
CA ASN A 530 -16.28 -3.53 16.05
C ASN A 530 -16.61 -4.93 16.57
N ALA A 531 -16.12 -5.97 15.91
CA ALA A 531 -16.31 -7.37 16.31
C ALA A 531 -15.25 -7.84 17.34
N ALA A 532 -14.09 -7.17 17.44
CA ALA A 532 -12.99 -7.60 18.30
C ALA A 532 -13.41 -7.72 19.78
N MET A 533 -12.93 -8.76 20.44
CA MET A 533 -13.17 -9.02 21.87
C MET A 533 -12.60 -7.88 22.75
N PHE A 534 -11.38 -7.47 22.45
CA PHE A 534 -10.69 -6.37 23.11
C PHE A 534 -10.68 -5.15 22.19
N LYS A 535 -11.10 -3.98 22.68
CA LYS A 535 -11.11 -2.72 21.91
C LYS A 535 -9.83 -1.92 22.04
N ARG A 536 -9.00 -2.22 23.03
CA ARG A 536 -7.83 -1.48 23.43
C ARG A 536 -6.65 -2.42 23.65
N ALA A 537 -5.45 -1.97 23.31
CA ALA A 537 -4.20 -2.73 23.41
C ALA A 537 -3.92 -3.24 24.83
N GLU A 538 -4.11 -2.38 25.83
CA GLU A 538 -3.90 -2.71 27.25
C GLU A 538 -4.92 -3.72 27.83
N ARG A 539 -5.87 -4.18 27.02
CA ARG A 539 -6.80 -5.27 27.36
C ARG A 539 -6.42 -6.61 26.76
N ASN A 540 -5.37 -6.64 25.94
CA ASN A 540 -4.81 -7.90 25.46
C ASN A 540 -4.00 -8.56 26.57
N PRO A 541 -4.49 -9.67 27.18
CA PRO A 541 -3.85 -10.26 28.34
C PRO A 541 -2.45 -10.80 28.07
N VAL A 542 -2.23 -11.28 26.83
CA VAL A 542 -0.92 -11.85 26.44
C VAL A 542 0.13 -10.76 26.37
N VAL A 543 -0.20 -9.61 25.75
CA VAL A 543 0.71 -8.47 25.65
C VAL A 543 1.05 -7.93 27.03
N VAL A 544 0.05 -7.71 27.88
CA VAL A 544 0.24 -7.19 29.24
C VAL A 544 1.10 -8.14 30.09
N GLN A 545 0.84 -9.43 30.02
CA GLN A 545 1.63 -10.44 30.72
C GLN A 545 3.08 -10.43 30.23
N MET A 546 3.31 -10.41 28.91
CA MET A 546 4.66 -10.44 28.35
C MET A 546 5.46 -9.17 28.69
N MET A 547 4.83 -7.99 28.64
CA MET A 547 5.49 -6.75 29.05
C MET A 547 5.91 -6.81 30.54
N ALA A 548 5.07 -7.39 31.39
CA ALA A 548 5.40 -7.60 32.81
C ALA A 548 6.53 -8.62 33.01
N GLU A 549 6.57 -9.70 32.22
CA GLU A 549 7.64 -10.70 32.24
C GLU A 549 8.99 -10.16 31.78
N TYR A 550 9.00 -9.34 30.71
CA TYR A 550 10.21 -8.74 30.20
C TYR A 550 10.76 -7.62 31.08
N GLY A 551 9.89 -6.84 31.73
CA GLY A 551 10.24 -5.61 32.44
C GLY A 551 10.64 -4.49 31.48
N GLU A 552 10.86 -3.30 32.03
CA GLU A 552 11.09 -2.08 31.24
C GLU A 552 12.33 -2.15 30.34
N GLU A 553 13.47 -2.62 30.90
CA GLU A 553 14.75 -2.67 30.18
C GLU A 553 14.69 -3.59 28.95
N ARG A 554 14.17 -4.82 29.11
CA ARG A 554 14.05 -5.78 28.01
C ARG A 554 13.00 -5.35 26.99
N CYS A 555 11.88 -4.77 27.44
CA CYS A 555 10.90 -4.17 26.53
C CYS A 555 11.54 -3.08 25.68
N HIS A 556 12.31 -2.18 26.29
CA HIS A 556 12.98 -1.11 25.56
C HIS A 556 13.95 -1.69 24.50
N GLU A 557 14.76 -2.69 24.86
CA GLU A 557 15.70 -3.34 23.95
C GLU A 557 15.00 -4.01 22.75
N LEU A 558 13.89 -4.71 22.99
CA LEU A 558 13.18 -5.46 21.95
C LEU A 558 12.30 -4.57 21.07
N LEU A 559 11.67 -3.54 21.64
CA LEU A 559 10.59 -2.80 20.99
C LEU A 559 11.03 -1.44 20.41
N HIS A 560 12.19 -0.94 20.78
CA HIS A 560 12.66 0.39 20.35
C HIS A 560 13.84 0.32 19.38
N VAL A 561 14.05 1.40 18.64
CA VAL A 561 15.12 1.56 17.66
C VAL A 561 15.48 3.04 17.53
N SER A 562 16.74 3.32 17.21
CA SER A 562 17.21 4.66 16.89
C SER A 562 17.41 4.83 15.39
N TYR A 563 16.81 5.85 14.80
CA TYR A 563 16.96 6.18 13.38
C TYR A 563 18.03 7.26 13.18
N THR A 564 18.84 7.10 12.12
CA THR A 564 19.94 8.02 11.76
C THR A 564 19.77 8.55 10.34
N SER A 565 20.35 9.74 10.06
CA SER A 565 20.37 10.28 8.70
C SER A 565 21.19 9.39 7.76
N LYS A 566 20.73 9.22 6.52
CA LYS A 566 21.36 8.38 5.47
C LYS A 566 21.64 9.17 4.21
#